data_4535c28ef1d030e6125d10b45bec1414
#
_entry.id   4535c28ef1d030e6125d10b45bec1414
#
_cell.length_a   1.000
_cell.length_b   1.000
_cell.length_c   1.000
_cell.angle_alpha   90.00
_cell.angle_beta   90.00
_cell.angle_gamma   90.00
#
_symmetry.space_group_name_H-M   'P 1'
#
loop_
_entity.id
_entity.type
_entity.pdbx_description
1 polymer ?
#
loop_
_entity_poly.entity_id
_entity_poly.type
_entity_poly.pdbx_seq_one_letter_code
_entity_poly.pdbx_strand_id
1 'polypeptide(L)'
;MRRRIPYLSATLFYPILIAAFVASTTTYSVLAQQPGGNTTAQISGGVSANLSIPKLDFLSPLESEIIAEINLARAQPQVYASYLEEMKKYYIGNQIRRPGRPAEATVEGLSALEEAINFLRAASPLPPLQVYKGMSLAAKDHSRDLGTSGNTGHKGSDGSTPNARVSRYGDWTVNIGENIVYQAMTTARESVMGLIVDDGIATRGHRKNIFDSTYRAAGIALGERTNLGTLCVITFAGGFTDRAAAAVQATKPAARKY
;
A
#
# COMPACT_ATOMS: atom_id res chain seq x y z
N MET A 1 28.83 29.40 31.66
CA MET A 1 29.18 28.14 30.95
C MET A 1 28.00 27.18 31.02
N ARG A 2 27.19 27.06 29.95
CA ARG A 2 26.09 26.11 29.87
C ARG A 2 26.53 25.00 28.94
N ARG A 3 26.64 23.77 29.46
CA ARG A 3 27.01 22.58 28.70
C ARG A 3 25.82 22.12 27.84
N ARG A 4 26.00 22.02 26.53
CA ARG A 4 25.05 21.42 25.61
C ARG A 4 25.21 19.89 25.68
N ILE A 5 24.11 19.20 25.90
CA ILE A 5 24.02 17.74 25.82
C ILE A 5 23.69 17.38 24.35
N PRO A 6 24.45 16.51 23.68
CA PRO A 6 24.11 16.10 22.33
C PRO A 6 22.99 15.06 22.37
N TYR A 7 21.97 15.26 21.54
CA TYR A 7 20.94 14.25 21.27
C TYR A 7 21.58 13.10 20.46
N LEU A 8 21.66 11.93 21.07
CA LEU A 8 21.93 10.68 20.35
C LEU A 8 20.66 10.25 19.63
N SER A 9 20.67 10.27 18.29
CA SER A 9 19.65 9.62 17.49
C SER A 9 19.92 8.11 17.51
N ALA A 10 19.05 7.35 18.14
CA ALA A 10 19.10 5.90 18.13
C ALA A 10 18.60 5.36 16.78
N THR A 11 19.53 5.02 15.90
CA THR A 11 19.26 4.24 14.69
C THR A 11 19.11 2.77 15.10
N LEU A 12 17.89 2.26 15.15
CA LEU A 12 17.60 0.85 15.36
C LEU A 12 17.94 0.07 14.09
N PHE A 13 19.05 -0.66 14.12
CA PHE A 13 19.41 -1.66 13.12
C PHE A 13 18.66 -2.97 13.41
N TYR A 14 17.84 -3.42 12.45
CA TYR A 14 17.29 -4.76 12.47
C TYR A 14 18.14 -5.69 11.61
N PRO A 15 18.56 -6.87 12.11
CA PRO A 15 19.27 -7.85 11.30
C PRO A 15 18.31 -8.59 10.37
N ILE A 16 18.65 -8.63 9.08
CA ILE A 16 17.96 -9.38 8.03
C ILE A 16 18.58 -10.78 7.98
N LEU A 17 17.76 -11.82 8.20
CA LEU A 17 18.10 -13.20 7.84
C LEU A 17 17.35 -13.58 6.55
N ILE A 18 18.12 -13.90 5.51
CA ILE A 18 17.61 -14.41 4.23
C ILE A 18 17.48 -15.93 4.35
N ALA A 19 16.28 -16.47 4.23
CA ALA A 19 16.03 -17.89 4.04
C ALA A 19 15.42 -18.14 2.66
N ALA A 20 16.11 -18.97 1.86
CA ALA A 20 15.66 -19.41 0.54
C ALA A 20 14.50 -20.42 0.68
N PHE A 21 13.47 -20.29 -0.12
CA PHE A 21 12.29 -21.17 -0.11
C PHE A 21 12.24 -21.98 -1.40
N VAL A 22 12.22 -23.33 -1.22
CA VAL A 22 11.96 -24.32 -2.26
C VAL A 22 10.44 -24.56 -2.28
N ALA A 23 9.81 -24.35 -3.42
CA ALA A 23 8.38 -24.58 -3.60
C ALA A 23 8.12 -26.07 -3.87
N SER A 24 7.34 -26.73 -3.03
CA SER A 24 6.77 -28.06 -3.27
C SER A 24 5.31 -27.91 -3.67
N THR A 25 4.99 -28.30 -4.90
CA THR A 25 3.61 -28.38 -5.40
C THR A 25 2.98 -29.71 -5.01
N THR A 26 1.94 -29.69 -4.18
CA THR A 26 1.12 -30.86 -3.87
C THR A 26 -0.25 -30.70 -4.55
N THR A 27 -0.52 -31.55 -5.52
CA THR A 27 -1.81 -31.66 -6.19
C THR A 27 -2.74 -32.57 -5.38
N TYR A 28 -3.91 -32.06 -5.01
CA TYR A 28 -4.99 -32.85 -4.44
C TYR A 28 -6.07 -33.10 -5.49
N SER A 29 -6.31 -34.40 -5.80
CA SER A 29 -7.46 -34.85 -6.58
C SER A 29 -8.63 -35.11 -5.65
N VAL A 30 -9.76 -34.48 -5.90
CA VAL A 30 -11.03 -34.76 -5.19
C VAL A 30 -11.91 -35.59 -6.09
N LEU A 31 -12.22 -36.79 -5.65
CA LEU A 31 -13.23 -37.68 -6.22
C LEU A 31 -14.64 -37.23 -5.82
N ALA A 32 -15.50 -37.08 -6.81
CA ALA A 32 -16.91 -36.77 -6.58
C ALA A 32 -17.70 -38.02 -6.20
N GLN A 33 -18.56 -37.92 -5.21
CA GLN A 33 -19.63 -38.91 -4.96
C GLN A 33 -20.91 -38.19 -4.51
N GLN A 34 -21.99 -38.29 -5.30
CA GLN A 34 -23.38 -38.02 -4.94
C GLN A 34 -24.05 -39.32 -4.54
N PRO A 35 -25.19 -39.41 -3.81
CA PRO A 35 -26.41 -38.63 -3.99
C PRO A 35 -27.27 -38.33 -2.73
N GLY A 36 -28.19 -37.37 -2.86
CA GLY A 36 -29.56 -37.48 -2.35
C GLY A 36 -29.86 -36.94 -0.95
N GLY A 37 -30.72 -35.92 -0.86
CA GLY A 37 -31.47 -35.59 0.34
C GLY A 37 -31.76 -34.09 0.48
N ASN A 38 -32.97 -33.66 0.15
CA ASN A 38 -33.57 -32.35 0.46
C ASN A 38 -33.45 -32.00 1.93
N THR A 39 -32.95 -30.83 2.26
CA THR A 39 -33.48 -29.97 3.31
C THR A 39 -32.96 -28.54 3.13
N THR A 40 -33.90 -27.64 2.98
CA THR A 40 -33.75 -26.19 2.91
C THR A 40 -33.15 -25.59 4.19
N ALA A 41 -32.05 -24.90 4.08
CA ALA A 41 -31.75 -23.69 4.84
C ALA A 41 -30.64 -22.93 4.12
N GLN A 42 -31.03 -22.05 3.24
CA GLN A 42 -30.17 -21.09 2.59
C GLN A 42 -30.04 -19.87 3.49
N ILE A 43 -28.88 -19.61 4.06
CA ILE A 43 -28.37 -18.26 4.27
C ILE A 43 -26.84 -18.33 4.13
N SER A 44 -26.33 -18.19 2.92
CA SER A 44 -24.95 -17.79 2.68
C SER A 44 -24.95 -16.72 1.61
N GLY A 45 -25.37 -15.53 2.01
CA GLY A 45 -25.16 -14.31 1.23
C GLY A 45 -23.73 -13.83 1.40
N GLY A 46 -22.76 -14.58 0.87
CA GLY A 46 -21.43 -14.07 0.66
C GLY A 46 -21.50 -13.07 -0.48
N VAL A 47 -21.69 -11.78 -0.17
CA VAL A 47 -21.53 -10.70 -1.14
C VAL A 47 -20.03 -10.58 -1.42
N SER A 48 -19.54 -11.39 -2.34
CA SER A 48 -18.26 -11.18 -2.99
C SER A 48 -18.44 -9.95 -3.89
N ALA A 49 -18.28 -8.76 -3.32
CA ALA A 49 -18.18 -7.56 -4.12
C ALA A 49 -16.87 -7.66 -4.91
N ASN A 50 -16.99 -8.19 -6.12
CA ASN A 50 -15.89 -8.25 -7.08
C ASN A 50 -15.68 -6.81 -7.58
N LEU A 51 -14.91 -6.00 -6.81
CA LEU A 51 -14.43 -4.70 -7.26
C LEU A 51 -13.37 -4.95 -8.34
N SER A 52 -13.83 -5.32 -9.54
CA SER A 52 -12.96 -5.47 -10.70
C SER A 52 -12.38 -4.09 -11.03
N ILE A 53 -11.17 -3.82 -10.55
CA ILE A 53 -10.40 -2.70 -11.08
C ILE A 53 -10.06 -3.05 -12.53
N PRO A 54 -10.34 -2.18 -13.51
CA PRO A 54 -9.88 -2.38 -14.87
C PRO A 54 -8.37 -2.66 -14.84
N LYS A 55 -7.93 -3.69 -15.57
CA LYS A 55 -6.49 -4.00 -15.67
C LYS A 55 -5.79 -2.78 -16.28
N LEU A 56 -5.05 -2.05 -15.47
CA LEU A 56 -4.27 -0.91 -15.89
C LEU A 56 -2.89 -1.42 -16.32
N ASP A 57 -2.56 -1.26 -17.59
CA ASP A 57 -1.33 -1.76 -18.22
C ASP A 57 -0.04 -1.13 -17.67
N PHE A 58 -0.15 -0.03 -16.96
CA PHE A 58 0.96 0.68 -16.33
C PHE A 58 1.24 0.27 -14.87
N LEU A 59 0.42 -0.63 -14.28
CA LEU A 59 0.63 -1.17 -12.94
C LEU A 59 1.08 -2.62 -13.00
N SER A 60 1.97 -3.00 -12.10
CA SER A 60 2.25 -4.41 -11.82
C SER A 60 1.05 -5.09 -11.13
N PRO A 61 0.98 -6.43 -11.13
CA PRO A 61 -0.07 -7.16 -10.44
C PRO A 61 -0.19 -6.76 -8.95
N LEU A 62 0.93 -6.69 -8.23
CA LEU A 62 0.93 -6.34 -6.81
C LEU A 62 0.49 -4.88 -6.55
N GLU A 63 0.88 -3.93 -7.40
CA GLU A 63 0.40 -2.55 -7.31
C GLU A 63 -1.12 -2.47 -7.49
N SER A 64 -1.65 -3.22 -8.47
CA SER A 64 -3.09 -3.32 -8.70
C SER A 64 -3.83 -3.94 -7.53
N GLU A 65 -3.27 -5.00 -6.93
CA GLU A 65 -3.84 -5.64 -5.73
C GLU A 65 -3.82 -4.70 -4.51
N ILE A 66 -2.77 -3.94 -4.29
CA ILE A 66 -2.69 -2.97 -3.17
C ILE A 66 -3.78 -1.90 -3.32
N ILE A 67 -3.97 -1.34 -4.51
CA ILE A 67 -5.04 -0.38 -4.76
C ILE A 67 -6.42 -1.01 -4.57
N ALA A 68 -6.60 -2.27 -4.99
CA ALA A 68 -7.86 -3.00 -4.77
C ALA A 68 -8.16 -3.16 -3.28
N GLU A 69 -7.17 -3.52 -2.48
CA GLU A 69 -7.31 -3.65 -1.02
C GLU A 69 -7.59 -2.29 -0.34
N ILE A 70 -6.93 -1.20 -0.77
CA ILE A 70 -7.26 0.15 -0.28
C ILE A 70 -8.71 0.50 -0.59
N ASN A 71 -9.16 0.25 -1.82
CA ASN A 71 -10.52 0.53 -2.24
C ASN A 71 -11.55 -0.35 -1.53
N LEU A 72 -11.20 -1.61 -1.24
CA LEU A 72 -12.02 -2.48 -0.40
C LEU A 72 -12.15 -1.93 1.03
N ALA A 73 -11.05 -1.53 1.65
CA ALA A 73 -11.06 -0.94 2.98
C ALA A 73 -11.91 0.33 3.03
N ARG A 74 -11.80 1.20 2.02
CA ARG A 74 -12.60 2.41 1.89
C ARG A 74 -14.09 2.14 1.71
N ALA A 75 -14.43 1.21 0.81
CA ALA A 75 -15.82 0.92 0.47
C ALA A 75 -16.53 0.05 1.52
N GLN A 76 -15.81 -0.81 2.20
CA GLN A 76 -16.34 -1.79 3.15
C GLN A 76 -15.49 -1.85 4.44
N PRO A 77 -15.42 -0.75 5.20
CA PRO A 77 -14.53 -0.69 6.37
C PRO A 77 -14.88 -1.73 7.44
N GLN A 78 -16.16 -2.08 7.62
CA GLN A 78 -16.57 -3.10 8.58
C GLN A 78 -16.13 -4.51 8.18
N VAL A 79 -16.13 -4.82 6.87
CA VAL A 79 -15.57 -6.07 6.34
C VAL A 79 -14.06 -6.08 6.56
N TYR A 80 -13.40 -4.95 6.34
CA TYR A 80 -11.97 -4.84 6.58
C TYR A 80 -11.60 -4.97 8.06
N ALA A 81 -12.47 -4.50 8.98
CA ALA A 81 -12.32 -4.73 10.41
C ALA A 81 -12.28 -6.23 10.77
N SER A 82 -13.07 -7.07 10.10
CA SER A 82 -13.08 -8.51 10.37
C SER A 82 -11.73 -9.18 10.01
N TYR A 83 -11.04 -8.70 8.98
CA TYR A 83 -9.69 -9.19 8.66
C TYR A 83 -8.68 -8.85 9.75
N LEU A 84 -8.78 -7.66 10.34
CA LEU A 84 -7.93 -7.28 11.47
C LEU A 84 -8.29 -8.07 12.74
N GLU A 85 -9.57 -8.37 12.96
CA GLU A 85 -10.00 -9.24 14.07
C GLU A 85 -9.34 -10.61 14.02
N GLU A 86 -9.24 -11.21 12.82
CA GLU A 86 -8.58 -12.51 12.65
C GLU A 86 -7.08 -12.46 12.96
N MET A 87 -6.47 -11.28 12.92
CA MET A 87 -5.07 -11.10 13.26
C MET A 87 -4.79 -11.15 14.75
N LYS A 88 -5.77 -10.87 15.62
CA LYS A 88 -5.60 -10.82 17.09
C LYS A 88 -4.95 -12.08 17.65
N LYS A 89 -5.31 -13.25 17.13
CA LYS A 89 -4.77 -14.54 17.56
C LYS A 89 -3.26 -14.69 17.39
N TYR A 90 -2.66 -13.85 16.56
CA TYR A 90 -1.22 -13.89 16.30
C TYR A 90 -0.44 -12.87 17.14
N TYR A 91 -1.11 -11.96 17.86
CA TYR A 91 -0.44 -10.99 18.72
C TYR A 91 -0.11 -11.62 20.07
N ILE A 92 1.18 -11.66 20.42
CA ILE A 92 1.68 -12.18 21.71
C ILE A 92 2.66 -11.13 22.26
N GLY A 93 2.19 -10.36 23.25
CA GLY A 93 2.93 -9.18 23.72
C GLY A 93 3.17 -8.20 22.57
N ASN A 94 4.39 -7.73 22.43
CA ASN A 94 4.78 -6.82 21.35
C ASN A 94 5.32 -7.56 20.11
N GLN A 95 4.74 -8.69 19.77
CA GLN A 95 5.12 -9.46 18.58
C GLN A 95 3.90 -10.03 17.86
N ILE A 96 3.99 -10.13 16.54
CA ILE A 96 3.08 -10.92 15.71
C ILE A 96 3.77 -12.24 15.40
N ARG A 97 3.16 -13.35 15.80
CA ARG A 97 3.68 -14.72 15.61
C ARG A 97 2.74 -15.51 14.71
N ARG A 98 3.05 -15.56 13.44
CA ARG A 98 2.30 -16.36 12.44
C ARG A 98 2.97 -17.72 12.23
N PRO A 99 2.20 -18.80 12.00
CA PRO A 99 2.77 -20.11 11.66
C PRO A 99 3.66 -20.02 10.42
N GLY A 100 4.84 -20.64 10.52
CA GLY A 100 5.79 -20.71 9.39
C GLY A 100 6.51 -19.42 9.04
N ARG A 101 6.40 -18.37 9.86
CA ARG A 101 7.09 -17.08 9.67
C ARG A 101 7.89 -16.68 10.91
N PRO A 102 8.99 -15.93 10.74
CA PRO A 102 9.65 -15.28 11.87
C PRO A 102 8.69 -14.38 12.63
N ALA A 103 8.92 -14.21 13.93
CA ALA A 103 8.16 -13.25 14.73
C ALA A 103 8.47 -11.82 14.27
N GLU A 104 7.44 -11.02 14.10
CA GLU A 104 7.52 -9.62 13.71
C GLU A 104 7.36 -8.77 14.97
N ALA A 105 8.28 -7.84 15.23
CA ALA A 105 8.19 -6.91 16.35
C ALA A 105 7.14 -5.82 16.07
N THR A 106 6.41 -5.43 17.11
CA THR A 106 5.48 -4.31 17.10
C THR A 106 5.90 -3.29 18.16
N VAL A 107 5.51 -2.03 18.01
CA VAL A 107 5.79 -0.97 18.97
C VAL A 107 4.68 -0.91 20.02
N GLU A 108 3.43 -0.86 19.59
CA GLU A 108 2.25 -0.72 20.45
C GLU A 108 1.51 -2.05 20.66
N GLY A 109 1.84 -3.07 19.87
CA GLY A 109 1.26 -4.40 20.01
C GLY A 109 -0.22 -4.45 19.68
N LEU A 110 -0.96 -5.23 20.47
CA LEU A 110 -2.39 -5.44 20.27
C LEU A 110 -3.21 -4.15 20.37
N SER A 111 -2.75 -3.14 21.12
CA SER A 111 -3.50 -1.90 21.31
C SER A 111 -3.70 -1.11 20.01
N ALA A 112 -2.67 -1.03 19.15
CA ALA A 112 -2.78 -0.38 17.85
C ALA A 112 -3.74 -1.13 16.92
N LEU A 113 -3.72 -2.46 16.97
CA LEU A 113 -4.66 -3.29 16.20
C LEU A 113 -6.11 -3.06 16.66
N GLU A 114 -6.38 -3.05 17.96
CA GLU A 114 -7.72 -2.83 18.51
C GLU A 114 -8.25 -1.43 18.21
N GLU A 115 -7.37 -0.42 18.28
CA GLU A 115 -7.71 0.94 17.86
C GLU A 115 -8.10 1.00 16.39
N ALA A 116 -7.33 0.33 15.51
CA ALA A 116 -7.64 0.26 14.09
C ALA A 116 -8.97 -0.47 13.81
N ILE A 117 -9.26 -1.54 14.51
CA ILE A 117 -10.53 -2.27 14.42
C ILE A 117 -11.70 -1.36 14.82
N ASN A 118 -11.58 -0.65 15.94
CA ASN A 118 -12.62 0.26 16.43
C ASN A 118 -12.84 1.42 15.44
N PHE A 119 -11.76 1.97 14.89
CA PHE A 119 -11.84 2.97 13.83
C PHE A 119 -12.62 2.45 12.62
N LEU A 120 -12.27 1.28 12.09
CA LEU A 120 -12.93 0.69 10.92
C LEU A 120 -14.41 0.37 11.16
N ARG A 121 -14.76 -0.08 12.35
CA ARG A 121 -16.16 -0.34 12.75
C ARG A 121 -17.00 0.93 12.75
N ALA A 122 -16.41 2.06 13.13
CA ALA A 122 -17.07 3.37 13.17
C ALA A 122 -17.01 4.12 11.83
N ALA A 123 -16.12 3.73 10.92
CA ALA A 123 -15.91 4.44 9.67
C ALA A 123 -17.11 4.28 8.72
N SER A 124 -17.51 5.38 8.10
CA SER A 124 -18.47 5.35 7.00
C SER A 124 -17.80 4.91 5.70
N PRO A 125 -18.49 4.15 4.83
CA PRO A 125 -17.99 3.83 3.50
C PRO A 125 -17.62 5.08 2.70
N LEU A 126 -16.49 5.00 1.99
CA LEU A 126 -16.00 6.05 1.10
C LEU A 126 -15.95 5.54 -0.35
N PRO A 127 -16.11 6.44 -1.34
CA PRO A 127 -15.94 6.08 -2.73
C PRO A 127 -14.53 5.52 -3.00
N PRO A 128 -14.40 4.56 -3.95
CA PRO A 128 -13.10 4.07 -4.37
C PRO A 128 -12.27 5.20 -5.02
N LEU A 129 -10.96 5.09 -4.89
CA LEU A 129 -10.00 5.95 -5.56
C LEU A 129 -9.86 5.54 -7.02
N GLN A 130 -9.89 6.50 -7.92
CA GLN A 130 -9.52 6.30 -9.31
C GLN A 130 -8.00 6.38 -9.45
N VAL A 131 -7.42 5.47 -10.23
CA VAL A 131 -5.97 5.41 -10.42
C VAL A 131 -5.57 6.14 -11.69
N TYR A 132 -4.54 6.98 -11.59
CA TYR A 132 -4.03 7.78 -12.68
C TYR A 132 -2.57 7.45 -12.97
N LYS A 133 -2.23 7.40 -14.27
CA LYS A 133 -0.88 7.07 -14.72
C LYS A 133 0.14 8.11 -14.27
N GLY A 134 -0.19 9.39 -14.40
CA GLY A 134 0.70 10.47 -13.96
C GLY A 134 0.99 10.46 -12.48
N MET A 135 0.00 10.14 -11.64
CA MET A 135 0.22 9.99 -10.20
C MET A 135 1.10 8.78 -9.89
N SER A 136 0.95 7.67 -10.63
CA SER A 136 1.81 6.49 -10.48
C SER A 136 3.25 6.78 -10.95
N LEU A 137 3.43 7.61 -11.97
CA LEU A 137 4.76 8.08 -12.38
C LEU A 137 5.42 8.95 -11.29
N ALA A 138 4.66 9.84 -10.65
CA ALA A 138 5.15 10.62 -9.52
C ALA A 138 5.57 9.75 -8.32
N ALA A 139 4.76 8.73 -8.00
CA ALA A 139 5.11 7.73 -6.99
C ALA A 139 6.38 6.96 -7.39
N LYS A 140 6.54 6.62 -8.68
CA LYS A 140 7.71 5.93 -9.21
C LYS A 140 8.99 6.77 -9.14
N ASP A 141 8.89 8.08 -9.38
CA ASP A 141 10.02 9.00 -9.19
C ASP A 141 10.55 8.90 -7.76
N HIS A 142 9.63 8.97 -6.78
CA HIS A 142 10.01 8.94 -5.38
C HIS A 142 10.48 7.57 -4.91
N SER A 143 9.82 6.49 -5.34
CA SER A 143 10.26 5.14 -5.00
C SER A 143 11.65 4.83 -5.52
N ARG A 144 11.99 5.31 -6.73
CA ARG A 144 13.34 5.18 -7.30
C ARG A 144 14.36 6.03 -6.53
N ASP A 145 14.01 7.26 -6.20
CA ASP A 145 14.87 8.16 -5.42
C ASP A 145 15.20 7.56 -4.05
N LEU A 146 14.21 7.12 -3.30
CA LEU A 146 14.39 6.48 -1.99
C LEU A 146 15.19 5.16 -2.09
N GLY A 147 14.95 4.38 -3.16
CA GLY A 147 15.66 3.15 -3.43
C GLY A 147 17.15 3.37 -3.67
N THR A 148 17.49 4.42 -4.41
CA THR A 148 18.88 4.75 -4.79
C THR A 148 19.62 5.49 -3.68
N SER A 149 18.98 6.50 -3.07
CA SER A 149 19.62 7.34 -2.05
C SER A 149 19.70 6.68 -0.67
N GLY A 150 18.84 5.67 -0.41
CA GLY A 150 18.69 5.09 0.92
C GLY A 150 18.00 6.01 1.93
N ASN A 151 17.57 7.20 1.52
CA ASN A 151 16.83 8.16 2.36
C ASN A 151 15.46 7.61 2.77
N THR A 152 14.82 8.32 3.69
CA THR A 152 13.45 8.05 4.16
C THR A 152 12.64 9.33 4.17
N GLY A 153 11.30 9.19 4.19
CA GLY A 153 10.37 10.31 4.28
C GLY A 153 9.92 10.83 2.93
N HIS A 154 9.19 11.94 2.96
CA HIS A 154 8.42 12.45 1.82
C HIS A 154 9.19 13.42 0.91
N LYS A 155 10.35 13.92 1.35
CA LYS A 155 11.17 14.85 0.57
C LYS A 155 12.16 14.06 -0.30
N GLY A 156 12.17 14.34 -1.59
CA GLY A 156 13.13 13.76 -2.53
C GLY A 156 14.55 14.29 -2.30
N SER A 157 15.56 13.54 -2.76
CA SER A 157 16.98 13.96 -2.72
C SER A 157 17.22 15.24 -3.51
N ASP A 158 16.40 15.49 -4.54
CA ASP A 158 16.34 16.75 -5.30
C ASP A 158 15.58 17.89 -4.61
N GLY A 159 15.12 17.66 -3.37
CA GLY A 159 14.30 18.60 -2.61
C GLY A 159 12.82 18.60 -2.96
N SER A 160 12.36 17.78 -3.90
CA SER A 160 10.96 17.74 -4.33
C SER A 160 10.03 17.26 -3.21
N THR A 161 8.85 17.87 -3.17
CA THR A 161 7.72 17.44 -2.32
C THR A 161 6.78 16.53 -3.12
N PRO A 162 5.85 15.80 -2.47
CA PRO A 162 4.82 15.04 -3.19
C PRO A 162 4.05 15.87 -4.22
N ASN A 163 3.65 17.09 -3.84
CA ASN A 163 2.97 18.05 -4.72
C ASN A 163 3.81 18.35 -5.97
N ALA A 164 5.08 18.66 -5.79
CA ALA A 164 5.98 18.98 -6.90
C ALA A 164 6.15 17.79 -7.85
N ARG A 165 6.24 16.57 -7.32
CA ARG A 165 6.34 15.35 -8.14
C ARG A 165 5.08 15.09 -8.94
N VAL A 166 3.90 15.17 -8.30
CA VAL A 166 2.60 14.97 -8.96
C VAL A 166 2.39 16.00 -10.06
N SER A 167 2.75 17.28 -9.81
CA SER A 167 2.63 18.37 -10.79
C SER A 167 3.52 18.21 -12.04
N ARG A 168 4.49 17.30 -12.04
CA ARG A 168 5.27 16.98 -13.26
C ARG A 168 4.41 16.29 -14.33
N TYR A 169 3.41 15.54 -13.90
CA TYR A 169 2.64 14.62 -14.73
C TYR A 169 1.20 15.02 -14.98
N GLY A 170 0.70 16.01 -14.27
CA GLY A 170 -0.69 16.47 -14.44
C GLY A 170 -1.07 17.54 -13.43
N ASP A 171 -2.34 17.88 -13.46
CA ASP A 171 -2.92 18.92 -12.61
C ASP A 171 -3.79 18.26 -11.52
N TRP A 172 -3.49 18.56 -10.28
CA TRP A 172 -4.22 18.06 -9.11
C TRP A 172 -5.09 19.15 -8.47
N THR A 173 -6.12 18.74 -7.77
CA THR A 173 -7.05 19.63 -7.06
C THR A 173 -7.23 19.23 -5.61
N VAL A 174 -7.63 20.17 -4.79
CA VAL A 174 -7.96 20.09 -3.36
C VAL A 174 -6.68 19.92 -2.50
N ASN A 175 -6.11 18.75 -2.45
CA ASN A 175 -4.93 18.43 -1.62
C ASN A 175 -4.17 17.21 -2.17
N ILE A 176 -2.94 17.03 -1.68
CA ILE A 176 -2.09 15.88 -1.97
C ILE A 176 -1.71 15.21 -0.66
N GLY A 177 -1.74 13.88 -0.65
CA GLY A 177 -1.18 13.04 0.41
C GLY A 177 -0.24 11.99 -0.16
N GLU A 178 0.57 11.42 0.71
CA GLU A 178 1.49 10.33 0.35
C GLU A 178 1.64 9.36 1.51
N ASN A 179 1.58 8.08 1.21
CA ASN A 179 1.97 7.00 2.12
C ASN A 179 3.22 6.32 1.57
N ILE A 180 4.14 5.96 2.46
CA ILE A 180 5.34 5.20 2.11
C ILE A 180 5.44 3.99 3.03
N VAL A 181 5.52 2.80 2.44
CA VAL A 181 5.78 1.56 3.16
C VAL A 181 7.22 1.15 2.88
N TYR A 182 8.01 1.02 3.92
CA TYR A 182 9.34 0.42 3.86
C TYR A 182 9.21 -1.03 4.30
N GLN A 183 9.72 -1.98 3.52
CA GLN A 183 9.46 -3.41 3.61
C GLN A 183 8.05 -3.76 3.11
N ALA A 184 7.91 -3.93 1.80
CA ALA A 184 6.65 -4.43 1.26
C ALA A 184 6.32 -5.79 1.91
N MET A 185 5.17 -5.83 2.55
CA MET A 185 4.61 -7.05 3.12
C MET A 185 4.45 -8.11 2.02
N THR A 186 4.36 -9.37 2.38
CA THR A 186 4.29 -10.48 1.42
C THR A 186 3.04 -10.47 0.55
N THR A 187 1.97 -9.78 0.97
CA THR A 187 0.72 -9.66 0.23
C THR A 187 0.19 -8.23 0.23
N ALA A 188 -0.64 -7.89 -0.74
CA ALA A 188 -1.32 -6.60 -0.81
C ALA A 188 -2.14 -6.32 0.45
N ARG A 189 -2.88 -7.33 0.93
CA ARG A 189 -3.69 -7.21 2.14
C ARG A 189 -2.86 -6.90 3.38
N GLU A 190 -1.74 -7.60 3.59
CA GLU A 190 -0.84 -7.33 4.71
C GLU A 190 -0.27 -5.91 4.65
N SER A 191 0.10 -5.44 3.46
CA SER A 191 0.59 -4.08 3.25
C SER A 191 -0.45 -3.03 3.67
N VAL A 192 -1.70 -3.21 3.24
CA VAL A 192 -2.79 -2.25 3.55
C VAL A 192 -3.22 -2.36 5.01
N MET A 193 -3.26 -3.58 5.58
CA MET A 193 -3.52 -3.77 7.01
C MET A 193 -2.45 -3.06 7.86
N GLY A 194 -1.17 -3.16 7.49
CA GLY A 194 -0.08 -2.45 8.15
C GLY A 194 -0.26 -0.93 8.13
N LEU A 195 -0.63 -0.36 6.97
CA LEU A 195 -0.93 1.07 6.84
C LEU A 195 -2.15 1.52 7.67
N ILE A 196 -3.13 0.64 7.85
CA ILE A 196 -4.34 0.95 8.62
C ILE A 196 -4.07 0.81 10.13
N VAL A 197 -3.34 -0.22 10.55
CA VAL A 197 -2.94 -0.38 11.96
C VAL A 197 -1.99 0.76 12.35
N ASP A 198 -1.03 1.07 11.48
CA ASP A 198 -0.11 2.21 11.61
C ASP A 198 0.66 2.17 12.95
N ASP A 199 1.13 0.96 13.33
CA ASP A 199 1.81 0.68 14.60
C ASP A 199 3.05 1.56 14.78
N GLY A 200 3.19 2.19 15.94
CA GLY A 200 4.30 3.10 16.26
C GLY A 200 4.17 4.49 15.66
N ILE A 201 3.13 4.79 14.90
CA ILE A 201 2.85 6.11 14.33
C ILE A 201 1.67 6.76 15.06
N ALA A 202 1.93 7.48 16.13
CA ALA A 202 0.90 8.03 17.01
C ALA A 202 -0.14 8.92 16.29
N THR A 203 0.22 9.55 15.19
CA THR A 203 -0.70 10.37 14.38
C THR A 203 -1.65 9.57 13.51
N ARG A 204 -1.37 8.28 13.28
CA ARG A 204 -2.08 7.40 12.33
C ARG A 204 -2.16 8.03 10.94
N GLY A 205 -1.05 8.60 10.49
CA GLY A 205 -0.99 9.39 9.24
C GLY A 205 -1.33 8.57 8.00
N HIS A 206 -0.85 7.33 7.92
CA HIS A 206 -1.13 6.47 6.76
C HIS A 206 -2.62 6.08 6.72
N ARG A 207 -3.22 5.70 7.85
CA ARG A 207 -4.65 5.41 7.95
C ARG A 207 -5.50 6.63 7.60
N LYS A 208 -5.13 7.82 8.11
CA LYS A 208 -5.83 9.08 7.79
C LYS A 208 -5.84 9.35 6.29
N ASN A 209 -4.73 9.15 5.60
CA ASN A 209 -4.68 9.31 4.14
C ASN A 209 -5.59 8.30 3.43
N ILE A 210 -5.61 7.03 3.85
CA ILE A 210 -6.49 6.03 3.23
C ILE A 210 -7.96 6.41 3.40
N PHE A 211 -8.35 6.94 4.56
CA PHE A 211 -9.75 7.27 4.87
C PHE A 211 -10.10 8.76 4.75
N ASP A 212 -9.23 9.56 4.15
CA ASP A 212 -9.58 10.95 3.84
C ASP A 212 -10.71 10.98 2.81
N SER A 213 -11.82 11.63 3.23
CA SER A 213 -13.03 11.74 2.41
C SER A 213 -12.89 12.71 1.24
N THR A 214 -11.83 13.51 1.20
CA THR A 214 -11.57 14.44 0.08
C THR A 214 -10.85 13.77 -1.07
N TYR A 215 -10.11 12.66 -0.84
CA TYR A 215 -9.37 11.98 -1.89
C TYR A 215 -10.28 11.19 -2.83
N ARG A 216 -10.04 11.36 -4.14
CA ARG A 216 -10.70 10.66 -5.25
C ARG A 216 -9.72 10.01 -6.22
N ALA A 217 -8.48 10.47 -6.24
CA ALA A 217 -7.45 10.04 -7.15
C ALA A 217 -6.28 9.41 -6.39
N ALA A 218 -5.64 8.42 -6.99
CA ALA A 218 -4.43 7.80 -6.46
C ALA A 218 -3.45 7.43 -7.57
N GLY A 219 -2.19 7.26 -7.16
CA GLY A 219 -1.15 6.60 -7.93
C GLY A 219 -0.29 5.75 -7.01
N ILE A 220 0.35 4.72 -7.55
CA ILE A 220 1.15 3.78 -6.77
C ILE A 220 2.39 3.36 -7.55
N ALA A 221 3.49 3.16 -6.86
CA ALA A 221 4.66 2.51 -7.40
C ALA A 221 5.41 1.72 -6.34
N LEU A 222 5.79 0.51 -6.71
CA LEU A 222 6.77 -0.29 -5.99
C LEU A 222 8.18 0.11 -6.42
N GLY A 223 9.13 0.00 -5.50
CA GLY A 223 10.55 0.22 -5.74
C GLY A 223 11.38 -0.80 -4.98
N GLU A 224 12.60 -1.01 -5.43
CA GLU A 224 13.59 -1.80 -4.72
C GLU A 224 14.48 -0.87 -3.90
N ARG A 225 14.84 -1.30 -2.70
CA ARG A 225 15.78 -0.61 -1.85
C ARG A 225 16.98 -1.50 -1.61
N THR A 226 18.14 -1.03 -2.02
CA THR A 226 19.40 -1.77 -1.87
C THR A 226 19.58 -2.20 -0.40
N ASN A 227 19.67 -3.51 -0.16
CA ASN A 227 19.87 -4.14 1.15
C ASN A 227 18.69 -4.06 2.16
N LEU A 228 17.52 -3.49 1.79
CA LEU A 228 16.39 -3.31 2.71
C LEU A 228 15.05 -3.84 2.16
N GLY A 229 15.04 -4.54 1.02
CA GLY A 229 13.83 -5.09 0.42
C GLY A 229 13.05 -4.10 -0.44
N THR A 230 11.75 -4.29 -0.55
CA THR A 230 10.86 -3.48 -1.38
C THR A 230 10.34 -2.28 -0.60
N LEU A 231 10.05 -1.20 -1.31
CA LEU A 231 9.28 -0.08 -0.78
C LEU A 231 8.08 0.19 -1.69
N CYS A 232 7.04 0.77 -1.13
CA CYS A 232 5.85 1.17 -1.86
C CYS A 232 5.54 2.63 -1.57
N VAL A 233 5.35 3.42 -2.61
CA VAL A 233 4.90 4.81 -2.53
C VAL A 233 3.49 4.89 -3.09
N ILE A 234 2.56 5.48 -2.35
CA ILE A 234 1.17 5.70 -2.75
C ILE A 234 0.89 7.20 -2.65
N THR A 235 0.52 7.83 -3.75
CA THR A 235 0.11 9.23 -3.78
C THR A 235 -1.41 9.34 -3.84
N PHE A 236 -1.97 10.34 -3.18
CA PHE A 236 -3.40 10.64 -3.13
C PHE A 236 -3.66 12.07 -3.57
N ALA A 237 -4.81 12.32 -4.18
CA ALA A 237 -5.28 13.66 -4.50
C ALA A 237 -6.82 13.77 -4.42
N GLY A 238 -7.33 14.97 -4.18
CA GLY A 238 -8.77 15.23 -4.25
C GLY A 238 -9.32 15.06 -5.66
N GLY A 239 -8.53 15.38 -6.68
CA GLY A 239 -8.78 15.13 -8.09
C GLY A 239 -7.48 15.23 -8.88
N PHE A 240 -7.46 14.62 -10.07
CA PHE A 240 -6.29 14.66 -10.93
C PHE A 240 -6.68 14.57 -12.41
N THR A 241 -5.93 15.27 -13.25
CA THR A 241 -6.02 15.19 -14.71
C THR A 241 -4.63 14.90 -15.25
N ASP A 242 -4.47 13.77 -15.95
CA ASP A 242 -3.19 13.43 -16.59
C ASP A 242 -2.84 14.49 -17.64
N ARG A 243 -1.57 14.90 -17.65
CA ARG A 243 -1.04 15.71 -18.74
C ARG A 243 -0.93 14.85 -19.97
N ALA A 244 -1.53 15.29 -21.08
CA ALA A 244 -1.38 14.60 -22.35
C ALA A 244 0.10 14.44 -22.67
N ALA A 245 0.52 13.21 -23.04
CA ALA A 245 1.88 13.00 -23.54
C ALA A 245 2.11 13.95 -24.70
N ALA A 246 3.10 14.85 -24.58
CA ALA A 246 3.47 15.72 -25.69
C ALA A 246 3.73 14.82 -26.92
N ALA A 247 2.97 15.07 -28.00
CA ALA A 247 3.19 14.35 -29.24
C ALA A 247 4.67 14.57 -29.61
N VAL A 248 5.43 13.48 -29.63
CA VAL A 248 6.82 13.52 -30.12
C VAL A 248 6.71 13.91 -31.59
N GLN A 249 6.87 15.19 -31.88
CA GLN A 249 7.04 15.64 -33.25
C GLN A 249 8.31 14.94 -33.75
N ALA A 250 8.11 13.91 -34.58
CA ALA A 250 9.17 13.32 -35.37
C ALA A 250 9.76 14.43 -36.25
N THR A 251 10.85 15.00 -35.83
CA THR A 251 11.64 15.89 -36.67
C THR A 251 12.13 15.07 -37.86
N LYS A 252 11.43 15.24 -38.99
CA LYS A 252 11.81 14.66 -40.27
C LYS A 252 13.24 15.11 -40.56
N PRO A 253 14.22 14.20 -40.78
CA PRO A 253 15.55 14.61 -41.10
C PRO A 253 15.51 15.44 -42.39
N ALA A 254 16.11 16.63 -42.36
CA ALA A 254 16.27 17.46 -43.56
C ALA A 254 17.00 16.65 -44.60
N ALA A 255 16.37 16.48 -45.77
CA ALA A 255 16.99 15.86 -46.93
C ALA A 255 18.24 16.66 -47.32
N ARG A 256 19.43 16.06 -47.17
CA ARG A 256 20.67 16.62 -47.75
C ARG A 256 20.54 16.56 -49.24
N LYS A 257 20.49 17.76 -49.88
CA LYS A 257 20.72 17.87 -51.32
C LYS A 257 22.23 17.68 -51.56
N TYR A 258 22.54 16.68 -52.36
CA TYR A 258 23.85 16.53 -52.97
C TYR A 258 23.90 17.38 -54.24
#